data_6c0d6bba8f728424bbfd8d6092c3557b
#
_entry.id   6c0d6bba8f728424bbfd8d6092c3557b
#
_cell.length_a   1.000
_cell.length_b   1.000
_cell.length_c   1.000
_cell.angle_alpha   90.00
_cell.angle_beta   90.00
_cell.angle_gamma   90.00
#
_symmetry.space_group_name_H-M   'P 1'
#
loop_
_entity.id
_entity.type
_entity.pdbx_description
1 polymer ?
#
loop_
_entity_poly.entity_id
_entity_poly.type
_entity_poly.pdbx_seq_one_letter_code
_entity_poly.pdbx_strand_id
1 'polypeptide(L)'
;MKVKKSLLILIILVLVLGIGTSVFFRNQILSDDFKAPTKNWKSAKKVEDYFVEKLHFTQSDLERQKQSETVDFRPGKGSTLEAIVSNLKYYGFIRSEKAFMYAMEHTIDTTNGNQGAVIVGKNGTLDTNASYRISENMTAWELADTLLNKSHYFGENDEYHYMFMP
;
A
#
# COMPACT_ATOMS: atom_id res chain seq x y z
N MET A 1 -27.26 -42.05 26.31
CA MET A 1 -28.16 -41.32 25.36
C MET A 1 -27.72 -41.66 23.95
N LYS A 2 -28.50 -42.41 23.14
CA LYS A 2 -28.13 -42.75 21.75
C LYS A 2 -28.51 -41.56 20.85
N VAL A 3 -27.53 -40.78 20.46
CA VAL A 3 -27.74 -39.71 19.44
C VAL A 3 -28.18 -40.40 18.14
N LYS A 4 -29.34 -40.02 17.60
CA LYS A 4 -29.83 -40.56 16.34
C LYS A 4 -28.83 -40.21 15.24
N LYS A 5 -28.45 -41.18 14.38
CA LYS A 5 -27.48 -41.01 13.28
C LYS A 5 -27.80 -39.80 12.43
N SER A 6 -29.10 -39.52 12.20
CA SER A 6 -29.55 -38.33 11.43
C SER A 6 -29.20 -37.00 12.10
N LEU A 7 -29.23 -36.92 13.43
CA LEU A 7 -28.85 -35.72 14.17
C LEU A 7 -27.33 -35.46 14.07
N LEU A 8 -26.53 -36.52 14.12
CA LEU A 8 -25.08 -36.42 13.98
C LEU A 8 -24.69 -35.92 12.57
N ILE A 9 -25.32 -36.44 11.54
CA ILE A 9 -25.10 -36.01 10.14
C ILE A 9 -25.49 -34.54 9.97
N LEU A 10 -26.60 -34.11 10.57
CA LEU A 10 -27.02 -32.70 10.49
C LEU A 10 -26.01 -31.78 11.16
N ILE A 11 -25.48 -32.13 12.31
CA ILE A 11 -24.47 -31.35 13.03
C ILE A 11 -23.18 -31.23 12.19
N ILE A 12 -22.70 -32.31 11.59
CA ILE A 12 -21.52 -32.32 10.73
C ILE A 12 -21.75 -31.41 9.51
N LEU A 13 -22.92 -31.49 8.89
CA LEU A 13 -23.24 -30.68 7.71
C LEU A 13 -23.27 -29.19 8.04
N VAL A 14 -23.83 -28.80 9.19
CA VAL A 14 -23.83 -27.41 9.67
C VAL A 14 -22.40 -26.91 9.96
N LEU A 15 -21.57 -27.76 10.58
CA LEU A 15 -20.16 -27.42 10.85
C LEU A 15 -19.37 -27.23 9.55
N VAL A 16 -19.53 -28.13 8.58
CA VAL A 16 -18.84 -28.03 7.28
C VAL A 16 -19.28 -26.79 6.50
N LEU A 17 -20.58 -26.48 6.49
CA LEU A 17 -21.10 -25.24 5.87
C LEU A 17 -20.59 -23.99 6.59
N GLY A 18 -20.57 -24.00 7.92
CA GLY A 18 -20.06 -22.87 8.72
C GLY A 18 -18.57 -22.61 8.48
N ILE A 19 -17.75 -23.64 8.41
CA ILE A 19 -16.33 -23.52 8.10
C ILE A 19 -16.11 -23.07 6.66
N GLY A 20 -16.83 -23.68 5.71
CA GLY A 20 -16.72 -23.34 4.29
C GLY A 20 -17.09 -21.88 3.99
N THR A 21 -18.18 -21.39 4.57
CA THR A 21 -18.57 -19.97 4.42
C THR A 21 -17.57 -19.03 5.10
N SER A 22 -17.09 -19.36 6.28
CA SER A 22 -16.09 -18.55 6.99
C SER A 22 -14.79 -18.40 6.21
N VAL A 23 -14.29 -19.50 5.62
CA VAL A 23 -13.07 -19.48 4.78
C VAL A 23 -13.32 -18.71 3.50
N PHE A 24 -14.47 -18.87 2.86
CA PHE A 24 -14.83 -18.15 1.64
C PHE A 24 -14.90 -16.64 1.87
N PHE A 25 -15.61 -16.19 2.91
CA PHE A 25 -15.69 -14.76 3.25
C PHE A 25 -14.34 -14.19 3.64
N ARG A 26 -13.53 -14.93 4.39
CA ARG A 26 -12.18 -14.51 4.75
C ARG A 26 -11.29 -14.33 3.52
N ASN A 27 -11.32 -15.24 2.56
CA ASN A 27 -10.55 -15.14 1.33
C ASN A 27 -11.03 -13.98 0.45
N GLN A 28 -12.33 -13.72 0.41
CA GLN A 28 -12.89 -12.61 -0.37
C GLN A 28 -12.53 -11.25 0.24
N ILE A 29 -12.59 -11.10 1.56
CA ILE A 29 -12.17 -9.90 2.27
C ILE A 29 -10.68 -9.66 2.03
N LEU A 30 -9.84 -10.68 2.16
CA LEU A 30 -8.40 -10.58 1.89
C LEU A 30 -8.12 -10.19 0.42
N SER A 31 -8.89 -10.69 -0.54
CA SER A 31 -8.70 -10.34 -1.96
C SER A 31 -9.06 -8.88 -2.24
N ASP A 32 -10.06 -8.33 -1.57
CA ASP A 32 -10.46 -6.92 -1.72
C ASP A 32 -9.46 -5.95 -1.11
N ASP A 33 -8.78 -6.34 -0.04
CA ASP A 33 -7.76 -5.54 0.63
C ASP A 33 -6.52 -5.29 -0.26
N PHE A 34 -6.27 -6.15 -1.25
CA PHE A 34 -5.18 -5.99 -2.22
C PHE A 34 -5.54 -5.12 -3.43
N LYS A 35 -6.82 -4.85 -3.66
CA LYS A 35 -7.26 -4.02 -4.78
C LYS A 35 -6.82 -2.57 -4.61
N ALA A 36 -6.80 -1.85 -5.72
CA ALA A 36 -6.59 -0.41 -5.73
C ALA A 36 -7.59 0.31 -4.81
N PRO A 37 -7.22 1.44 -4.19
CA PRO A 37 -8.13 2.24 -3.39
C PRO A 37 -9.36 2.69 -4.19
N THR A 38 -10.52 2.71 -3.52
CA THR A 38 -11.77 3.17 -4.16
C THR A 38 -11.97 4.68 -4.08
N LYS A 39 -11.17 5.37 -3.29
CA LYS A 39 -11.29 6.82 -3.10
C LYS A 39 -10.28 7.53 -3.97
N ASN A 40 -10.73 8.55 -4.66
CA ASN A 40 -9.83 9.46 -5.35
C ASN A 40 -9.06 10.28 -4.29
N TRP A 41 -7.80 9.91 -4.03
CA TRP A 41 -6.94 10.56 -3.07
C TRP A 41 -6.63 12.01 -3.46
N LYS A 42 -6.61 12.33 -4.77
CA LYS A 42 -6.33 13.67 -5.29
C LYS A 42 -7.34 14.71 -4.83
N SER A 43 -8.59 14.29 -4.57
CA SER A 43 -9.64 15.17 -4.04
C SER A 43 -9.82 15.06 -2.53
N ALA A 44 -9.04 14.24 -1.84
CA ALA A 44 -9.12 14.13 -0.39
C ALA A 44 -8.54 15.40 0.25
N LYS A 45 -9.36 16.12 1.03
CA LYS A 45 -8.95 17.37 1.68
C LYS A 45 -7.63 17.27 2.44
N LYS A 46 -7.39 16.18 3.17
CA LYS A 46 -6.16 15.96 3.92
C LYS A 46 -4.90 15.88 3.03
N VAL A 47 -5.05 15.45 1.78
CA VAL A 47 -3.95 15.41 0.81
C VAL A 47 -3.70 16.82 0.28
N GLU A 48 -4.74 17.58 -0.03
CA GLU A 48 -4.62 19.00 -0.40
C GLU A 48 -3.97 19.79 0.74
N ASP A 49 -4.46 19.63 1.96
CA ASP A 49 -3.90 20.29 3.15
C ASP A 49 -2.42 19.95 3.31
N TYR A 50 -2.03 18.68 3.09
CA TYR A 50 -0.63 18.28 3.12
C TYR A 50 0.22 18.99 2.05
N PHE A 51 -0.25 19.03 0.81
CA PHE A 51 0.48 19.72 -0.26
C PHE A 51 0.64 21.24 0.03
N VAL A 52 -0.39 21.88 0.55
CA VAL A 52 -0.36 23.31 0.85
C VAL A 52 0.48 23.60 2.11
N GLU A 53 0.22 22.90 3.21
CA GLU A 53 0.81 23.22 4.51
C GLU A 53 2.25 22.70 4.66
N LYS A 54 2.57 21.54 4.11
CA LYS A 54 3.86 20.88 4.28
C LYS A 54 4.79 21.08 3.09
N LEU A 55 4.27 21.07 1.88
CA LEU A 55 5.07 21.24 0.67
C LEU A 55 5.00 22.66 0.10
N HIS A 56 4.21 23.54 0.72
CA HIS A 56 4.03 24.93 0.29
C HIS A 56 3.59 25.09 -1.16
N PHE A 57 2.76 24.14 -1.64
CA PHE A 57 2.25 24.19 -3.00
C PHE A 57 1.36 25.40 -3.22
N THR A 58 1.55 26.03 -4.38
CA THR A 58 0.61 27.03 -4.89
C THR A 58 -0.65 26.34 -5.44
N GLN A 59 -1.70 27.11 -5.70
CA GLN A 59 -2.91 26.58 -6.34
C GLN A 59 -2.61 25.96 -7.72
N SER A 60 -1.68 26.55 -8.47
CA SER A 60 -1.27 26.02 -9.77
C SER A 60 -0.52 24.69 -9.67
N ASP A 61 0.24 24.49 -8.60
CA ASP A 61 0.94 23.22 -8.34
C ASP A 61 -0.07 22.13 -8.00
N LEU A 62 -1.08 22.45 -7.17
CA LEU A 62 -2.16 21.52 -6.85
C LEU A 62 -2.93 21.07 -8.09
N GLU A 63 -3.28 21.99 -8.97
CA GLU A 63 -3.99 21.67 -10.22
C GLU A 63 -3.15 20.78 -11.14
N ARG A 64 -1.84 21.02 -11.22
CA ARG A 64 -0.93 20.12 -11.97
C ARG A 64 -0.89 18.71 -11.36
N GLN A 65 -0.82 18.60 -10.04
CA GLN A 65 -0.84 17.30 -9.38
C GLN A 65 -2.16 16.57 -9.61
N LYS A 66 -3.29 17.26 -9.55
CA LYS A 66 -4.61 16.67 -9.84
C LYS A 66 -4.75 16.16 -11.28
N GLN A 67 -4.03 16.74 -12.23
CA GLN A 67 -4.01 16.31 -13.64
C GLN A 67 -3.05 15.14 -13.89
N SER A 68 -2.07 14.93 -13.05
CA SER A 68 -1.12 13.83 -13.19
C SER A 68 -1.76 12.48 -12.80
N GLU A 69 -1.46 11.43 -13.55
CA GLU A 69 -1.89 10.06 -13.20
C GLU A 69 -1.10 9.49 -12.01
N THR A 70 0.09 10.02 -11.77
CA THR A 70 0.98 9.57 -10.72
C THR A 70 1.45 10.73 -9.86
N VAL A 71 1.89 10.42 -8.64
CA VAL A 71 2.61 11.34 -7.77
C VAL A 71 3.97 10.78 -7.44
N ASP A 72 4.90 11.68 -7.21
CA ASP A 72 6.22 11.33 -6.71
C ASP A 72 6.14 11.16 -5.19
N PHE A 73 6.36 9.93 -4.76
CA PHE A 73 6.41 9.53 -3.36
C PHE A 73 7.86 9.36 -2.93
N ARG A 74 8.24 10.02 -1.85
CA ARG A 74 9.57 9.89 -1.28
C ARG A 74 9.46 9.49 0.19
N PRO A 75 9.86 8.28 0.57
CA PRO A 75 10.01 7.91 1.97
C PRO A 75 11.00 8.86 2.65
N GLY A 76 10.70 9.29 3.87
CA GLY A 76 11.64 10.08 4.64
C GLY A 76 12.90 9.28 4.96
N LYS A 77 14.09 9.91 4.89
CA LYS A 77 15.35 9.27 5.27
C LYS A 77 15.27 8.77 6.72
N GLY A 78 15.52 7.47 6.90
CA GLY A 78 15.45 6.82 8.22
C GLY A 78 14.04 6.42 8.66
N SER A 79 13.02 6.55 7.82
CA SER A 79 11.69 6.02 8.09
C SER A 79 11.72 4.51 8.21
N THR A 80 10.93 3.94 9.12
CA THR A 80 10.71 2.49 9.20
C THR A 80 9.68 2.04 8.17
N LEU A 81 9.67 0.75 7.85
CA LEU A 81 8.68 0.19 6.93
C LEU A 81 7.25 0.42 7.43
N GLU A 82 7.01 0.25 8.72
CA GLU A 82 5.71 0.46 9.35
C GLU A 82 5.26 1.92 9.20
N ALA A 83 6.15 2.89 9.39
CA ALA A 83 5.83 4.30 9.21
C ALA A 83 5.46 4.61 7.76
N ILE A 84 6.20 4.07 6.79
CA ILE A 84 5.90 4.21 5.37
C ILE A 84 4.53 3.62 5.04
N VAL A 85 4.24 2.40 5.51
CA VAL A 85 2.97 1.70 5.27
C VAL A 85 1.80 2.47 5.90
N SER A 86 1.97 2.94 7.14
CA SER A 86 0.95 3.72 7.83
C SER A 86 0.64 5.03 7.11
N ASN A 87 1.65 5.71 6.58
CA ASN A 87 1.47 6.92 5.78
C ASN A 87 0.75 6.65 4.46
N LEU A 88 1.12 5.57 3.73
CA LEU A 88 0.40 5.16 2.52
C LEU A 88 -1.08 4.87 2.80
N LYS A 89 -1.38 4.26 3.95
CA LYS A 89 -2.76 4.06 4.40
C LYS A 89 -3.45 5.37 4.75
N TYR A 90 -2.78 6.24 5.48
CA TYR A 90 -3.32 7.54 5.89
C TYR A 90 -3.71 8.40 4.68
N TYR A 91 -2.85 8.44 3.66
CA TYR A 91 -3.12 9.21 2.43
C TYR A 91 -4.01 8.48 1.42
N GLY A 92 -4.33 7.23 1.65
CA GLY A 92 -5.30 6.48 0.85
C GLY A 92 -4.74 5.81 -0.39
N PHE A 93 -3.45 5.52 -0.44
CA PHE A 93 -2.80 4.76 -1.52
C PHE A 93 -2.98 3.25 -1.37
N ILE A 94 -3.33 2.77 -0.19
CA ILE A 94 -3.59 1.36 0.09
C ILE A 94 -4.90 1.19 0.88
N ARG A 95 -5.54 0.04 0.72
CA ARG A 95 -6.76 -0.30 1.46
C ARG A 95 -6.47 -0.87 2.83
N SER A 96 -5.41 -1.66 2.95
CA SER A 96 -5.07 -2.40 4.17
C SER A 96 -3.56 -2.45 4.35
N GLU A 97 -3.08 -2.02 5.51
CA GLU A 97 -1.67 -2.11 5.89
C GLU A 97 -1.19 -3.56 5.89
N LYS A 98 -2.02 -4.49 6.41
CA LYS A 98 -1.67 -5.92 6.46
C LYS A 98 -1.54 -6.55 5.08
N ALA A 99 -2.46 -6.21 4.16
CA ALA A 99 -2.40 -6.71 2.79
C ALA A 99 -1.18 -6.14 2.06
N PHE A 100 -0.88 -4.88 2.27
CA PHE A 100 0.27 -4.25 1.65
C PHE A 100 1.60 -4.79 2.21
N MET A 101 1.73 -4.95 3.53
CA MET A 101 2.90 -5.61 4.12
C MET A 101 3.10 -7.01 3.56
N TYR A 102 2.02 -7.78 3.44
CA TYR A 102 2.08 -9.11 2.81
C TYR A 102 2.57 -9.03 1.35
N ALA A 103 2.06 -8.08 0.57
CA ALA A 103 2.50 -7.87 -0.81
C ALA A 103 4.00 -7.50 -0.86
N MET A 104 4.47 -6.59 0.00
CA MET A 104 5.88 -6.22 0.10
C MET A 104 6.78 -7.42 0.41
N GLU A 105 6.39 -8.27 1.36
CA GLU A 105 7.17 -9.45 1.76
C GLU A 105 7.21 -10.56 0.71
N HIS A 106 6.22 -10.59 -0.20
CA HIS A 106 6.08 -11.65 -1.21
C HIS A 106 6.37 -11.16 -2.64
N THR A 107 6.61 -9.90 -2.84
CA THR A 107 7.10 -9.35 -4.11
C THR A 107 8.61 -9.61 -4.23
N ILE A 108 9.05 -10.05 -5.39
CA ILE A 108 10.46 -10.28 -5.65
C ILE A 108 11.16 -8.95 -5.86
N ASP A 109 12.16 -8.66 -5.03
CA ASP A 109 13.07 -7.55 -5.24
C ASP A 109 14.15 -7.98 -6.23
N THR A 110 14.24 -7.31 -7.36
CA THR A 110 15.23 -7.54 -8.43
C THR A 110 16.36 -6.53 -8.39
N THR A 111 16.33 -5.59 -7.44
CA THR A 111 17.33 -4.54 -7.27
C THR A 111 18.26 -4.86 -6.11
N ASN A 112 19.43 -4.19 -6.07
CA ASN A 112 20.28 -4.21 -4.90
C ASN A 112 19.90 -3.03 -4.00
N GLY A 113 19.66 -3.31 -2.71
CA GLY A 113 19.40 -2.25 -1.72
C GLY A 113 20.59 -1.30 -1.61
N ASN A 114 20.29 -0.01 -1.54
CA ASN A 114 21.28 1.04 -1.35
C ASN A 114 21.52 1.32 0.14
N GLN A 115 22.57 2.09 0.43
CA GLN A 115 22.87 2.52 1.78
C GLN A 115 21.68 3.33 2.35
N GLY A 116 21.16 2.92 3.50
CA GLY A 116 19.94 3.50 4.08
C GLY A 116 18.64 2.82 3.66
N ALA A 117 18.72 1.68 2.98
CA ALA A 117 17.55 0.88 2.64
C ALA A 117 16.89 0.25 3.87
N VAL A 118 15.58 0.17 3.84
CA VAL A 118 14.78 -0.55 4.84
C VAL A 118 14.61 -1.99 4.39
N ILE A 119 14.88 -2.93 5.29
CA ILE A 119 14.71 -4.37 5.00
C ILE A 119 13.22 -4.70 4.90
N VAL A 120 12.86 -5.42 3.85
CA VAL A 120 11.52 -5.89 3.57
C VAL A 120 11.52 -7.41 3.47
N GLY A 121 10.84 -8.07 4.39
CA GLY A 121 10.83 -9.54 4.43
C GLY A 121 12.22 -10.13 4.57
N LYS A 122 12.50 -11.18 3.78
CA LYS A 122 13.80 -11.90 3.87
C LYS A 122 14.86 -11.35 2.92
N ASN A 123 14.47 -10.86 1.77
CA ASN A 123 15.41 -10.56 0.67
C ASN A 123 15.11 -9.23 -0.03
N GLY A 124 14.10 -8.50 0.38
CA GLY A 124 13.74 -7.22 -0.22
C GLY A 124 14.35 -6.03 0.55
N THR A 125 14.56 -4.94 -0.16
CA THR A 125 14.99 -3.68 0.41
C THR A 125 14.25 -2.52 -0.24
N LEU A 126 13.80 -1.57 0.57
CA LEU A 126 13.20 -0.32 0.10
C LEU A 126 14.19 0.80 0.34
N ASP A 127 14.54 1.53 -0.70
CA ASP A 127 15.46 2.67 -0.60
C ASP A 127 14.71 3.93 -0.16
N THR A 128 15.02 4.41 1.03
CA THR A 128 14.43 5.63 1.59
C THR A 128 15.03 6.92 1.03
N ASN A 129 16.10 6.84 0.23
CA ASN A 129 16.68 7.99 -0.44
C ASN A 129 16.16 8.18 -1.87
N ALA A 130 15.45 7.20 -2.39
CA ALA A 130 14.85 7.24 -3.72
C ALA A 130 13.46 7.88 -3.70
N SER A 131 12.98 8.23 -4.87
CA SER A 131 11.59 8.60 -5.14
C SER A 131 10.91 7.54 -5.98
N TYR A 132 9.59 7.47 -5.88
CA TYR A 132 8.77 6.46 -6.52
C TYR A 132 7.54 7.11 -7.14
N ARG A 133 7.23 6.75 -8.38
CA ARG A 133 5.98 7.20 -9.02
C ARG A 133 4.86 6.25 -8.67
N ILE A 134 3.94 6.69 -7.83
CA ILE A 134 2.82 5.91 -7.36
C ILE A 134 1.49 6.49 -7.83
N SER A 135 0.47 5.65 -7.91
CA SER A 135 -0.88 6.01 -8.32
C SER A 135 -1.92 5.37 -7.42
N GLU A 136 -3.05 6.05 -7.25
CA GLU A 136 -4.23 5.51 -6.56
C GLU A 136 -4.88 4.33 -7.27
N ASN A 137 -4.54 4.12 -8.55
CA ASN A 137 -5.05 3.00 -9.34
C ASN A 137 -4.22 1.73 -9.17
N MET A 138 -3.10 1.79 -8.44
CA MET A 138 -2.26 0.63 -8.18
C MET A 138 -2.88 -0.28 -7.13
N THR A 139 -2.87 -1.57 -7.41
CA THR A 139 -3.11 -2.62 -6.42
C THR A 139 -1.98 -2.64 -5.39
N ALA A 140 -2.18 -3.32 -4.26
CA ALA A 140 -1.11 -3.50 -3.27
C ALA A 140 0.13 -4.18 -3.87
N TRP A 141 -0.05 -5.10 -4.82
CA TRP A 141 1.04 -5.79 -5.49
C TRP A 141 1.82 -4.89 -6.45
N GLU A 142 1.12 -4.08 -7.27
CA GLU A 142 1.75 -3.12 -8.18
C GLU A 142 2.49 -2.04 -7.43
N LEU A 143 1.93 -1.58 -6.32
CA LEU A 143 2.58 -0.60 -5.46
C LEU A 143 3.81 -1.20 -4.77
N ALA A 144 3.74 -2.45 -4.28
CA ALA A 144 4.88 -3.16 -3.71
C ALA A 144 6.01 -3.34 -4.75
N ASP A 145 5.67 -3.76 -5.97
CA ASP A 145 6.63 -3.86 -7.06
C ASP A 145 7.27 -2.51 -7.40
N THR A 146 6.48 -1.46 -7.37
CA THR A 146 6.99 -0.10 -7.61
C THR A 146 8.00 0.33 -6.55
N LEU A 147 7.69 0.11 -5.27
CA LEU A 147 8.58 0.49 -4.18
C LEU A 147 9.83 -0.39 -4.07
N LEU A 148 9.79 -1.62 -4.52
CA LEU A 148 10.96 -2.51 -4.49
C LEU A 148 11.83 -2.38 -5.74
N ASN A 149 11.21 -2.17 -6.92
CA ASN A 149 11.89 -2.36 -8.20
C ASN A 149 11.99 -1.11 -9.09
N LYS A 150 11.26 -0.02 -8.78
CA LYS A 150 11.14 1.14 -9.69
C LYS A 150 11.52 2.46 -9.00
N SER A 151 12.65 2.43 -8.30
CA SER A 151 13.22 3.62 -7.69
C SER A 151 13.73 4.62 -8.73
N HIS A 152 13.56 5.91 -8.45
CA HIS A 152 14.11 7.00 -9.22
C HIS A 152 15.02 7.84 -8.35
N TYR A 153 16.14 8.25 -8.91
CA TYR A 153 17.02 9.24 -8.30
C TYR A 153 16.92 10.52 -9.10
N PHE A 154 16.61 11.61 -8.45
CA PHE A 154 16.60 12.92 -9.09
C PHE A 154 18.01 13.49 -9.14
N GLY A 155 18.39 14.10 -10.26
CA GLY A 155 19.62 14.85 -10.40
C GLY A 155 19.58 16.12 -9.53
N GLU A 156 20.76 16.71 -9.24
CA GLU A 156 20.90 17.89 -8.41
C GLU A 156 20.15 19.14 -8.94
N ASN A 157 19.71 19.13 -10.21
CA ASN A 157 19.05 20.25 -10.88
C ASN A 157 17.53 20.10 -11.03
N ASP A 158 16.95 19.08 -10.47
CA ASP A 158 15.51 18.85 -10.61
C ASP A 158 14.77 19.61 -9.50
N GLU A 159 14.19 20.77 -9.85
CA GLU A 159 13.23 21.52 -9.02
C GLU A 159 11.92 20.72 -8.90
N TYR A 160 11.93 19.61 -8.15
CA TYR A 160 10.75 18.78 -8.01
C TYR A 160 10.06 18.99 -6.67
N HIS A 161 8.75 19.00 -6.76
CA HIS A 161 7.88 19.03 -5.61
C HIS A 161 7.66 17.59 -5.13
N TYR A 162 8.23 17.26 -3.99
CA TYR A 162 8.15 15.93 -3.41
C TYR A 162 7.01 15.82 -2.42
N MET A 163 6.35 14.66 -2.40
CA MET A 163 5.56 14.26 -1.26
C MET A 163 6.51 13.67 -0.21
N PHE A 164 6.84 14.45 0.80
CA PHE A 164 7.53 13.92 1.98
C PHE A 164 6.50 13.34 2.93
N MET A 165 6.78 12.16 3.41
CA MET A 165 6.03 11.60 4.52
C MET A 165 6.82 11.87 5.81
N PRO A 166 6.20 12.53 6.79
CA PRO A 166 6.82 12.78 8.07
C PRO A 166 7.04 11.49 8.88
#